data_1dae2c531669d3391815b0f7cfd8b2e9
#
_entry.id   1dae2c531669d3391815b0f7cfd8b2e9
#
_cell.length_a   1.000
_cell.length_b   1.000
_cell.length_c   1.000
_cell.angle_alpha   90.00
_cell.angle_beta   90.00
_cell.angle_gamma   90.00
#
_symmetry.space_group_name_H-M   'P 1'
#
loop_
_entity.id
_entity.type
_entity.pdbx_description
1 polymer ?
#
loop_
_entity_poly.entity_id
_entity_poly.type
_entity_poly.pdbx_seq_one_letter_code
_entity_poly.pdbx_strand_id
1 'polypeptide(L)'
;MTLSEATPYAPLVPIVQIENVRMKGRRNSVTCRIGRVPVGGGYPVVVQSMTNTDTADAAATAAQVIDLARAGSEIVRVTVNTREAAAAVAEMVKRARADGLGTPVVGDFHYNGHTLLTEFPDCARALDKYRINPGNVGVGEKHDENFRRMIEVAIEHGKPVRIGVNWGSLDRALLTRLMDENARRAEPLEDREVVLEAMRESALRSAELAERFGQPHDRIVLSAKVSDVRDLVSIYRALGAACDYPLHLGLTEAGLGAKGIVATTAALAILLYEGIGDTIRTSLTPAPGGDRADEVRVSQQILQSLGIRHFTPQVTSCPGCGRTTSTDFQELAADVTAHIQRRIAAWRERHPGVAELRVAVMGCVVNGPGESKHADIGISLPGSGEEPRAPVYVDGKLAVTLKGDTIARDFARLLDEYVEKRYAAKD
;
A
#
# COMPACT_ATOMS: atom_id res chain seq x y z
N MET A 1 58.80 -27.72 -14.59
CA MET A 1 57.85 -26.63 -14.77
C MET A 1 57.03 -26.54 -13.51
N THR A 2 57.36 -25.57 -12.70
CA THR A 2 56.86 -25.32 -11.37
C THR A 2 55.47 -24.74 -11.45
N LEU A 3 54.56 -25.27 -10.62
CA LEU A 3 53.19 -24.76 -10.46
C LEU A 3 53.25 -23.33 -9.89
N SER A 4 52.65 -22.40 -10.64
CA SER A 4 52.53 -20.98 -10.34
C SER A 4 51.73 -20.78 -9.05
N GLU A 5 52.25 -19.93 -8.18
CA GLU A 5 51.68 -19.47 -6.94
C GLU A 5 50.23 -18.96 -7.10
N ALA A 6 49.32 -19.57 -6.37
CA ALA A 6 47.98 -19.08 -6.23
C ALA A 6 47.98 -17.71 -5.52
N THR A 7 47.50 -16.68 -6.17
CA THR A 7 47.26 -15.36 -5.59
C THR A 7 46.38 -15.49 -4.32
N PRO A 8 46.81 -14.95 -3.19
CA PRO A 8 46.01 -15.03 -1.97
C PRO A 8 44.66 -14.32 -2.20
N TYR A 9 43.59 -14.98 -1.87
CA TYR A 9 42.25 -14.39 -1.81
C TYR A 9 42.33 -13.07 -1.03
N ALA A 10 41.82 -11.99 -1.65
CA ALA A 10 41.62 -10.74 -0.93
C ALA A 10 40.84 -11.03 0.36
N PRO A 11 41.22 -10.40 1.51
CA PRO A 11 40.48 -10.63 2.74
C PRO A 11 39.02 -10.36 2.51
N LEU A 12 38.17 -11.33 2.87
CA LEU A 12 36.72 -11.16 2.89
C LEU A 12 36.41 -9.85 3.64
N VAL A 13 35.83 -8.89 2.91
CA VAL A 13 35.24 -7.72 3.56
C VAL A 13 34.39 -8.27 4.70
N PRO A 14 34.60 -7.86 5.97
CA PRO A 14 33.77 -8.36 7.06
C PRO A 14 32.34 -8.18 6.63
N ILE A 15 31.56 -9.27 6.65
CA ILE A 15 30.11 -9.19 6.54
C ILE A 15 29.75 -8.17 7.61
N VAL A 16 29.39 -6.96 7.19
CA VAL A 16 28.83 -5.96 8.09
C VAL A 16 27.74 -6.72 8.81
N GLN A 17 27.98 -6.97 10.11
CA GLN A 17 26.94 -7.54 10.93
C GLN A 17 25.75 -6.64 10.69
N ILE A 18 24.73 -7.17 10.00
CA ILE A 18 23.42 -6.54 9.90
C ILE A 18 22.83 -6.74 11.30
N GLU A 19 23.49 -6.12 12.28
CA GLU A 19 22.94 -5.97 13.61
C GLU A 19 21.68 -5.17 13.45
N ASN A 20 20.55 -5.89 13.47
CA ASN A 20 19.23 -5.29 13.62
C ASN A 20 19.10 -3.99 12.84
N VAL A 21 18.93 -4.07 11.54
CA VAL A 21 18.36 -2.96 10.79
C VAL A 21 16.92 -2.82 11.33
N ARG A 22 16.80 -2.24 12.52
CA ARG A 22 15.53 -1.75 13.03
C ARG A 22 15.03 -0.81 11.96
N MET A 23 13.88 -1.13 11.38
CA MET A 23 13.16 -0.12 10.61
C MET A 23 13.20 1.16 11.41
N LYS A 24 13.64 2.26 10.80
CA LYS A 24 13.65 3.56 11.46
C LYS A 24 12.30 3.74 12.13
N GLY A 25 12.31 4.23 13.37
CA GLY A 25 11.07 4.58 14.04
C GLY A 25 10.20 5.40 13.11
N ARG A 26 8.90 5.17 13.10
CA ARG A 26 8.00 5.92 12.22
C ARG A 26 8.09 7.41 12.52
N ARG A 27 8.01 8.23 11.48
CA ARG A 27 7.91 9.68 11.58
C ARG A 27 6.74 10.06 12.49
N ASN A 28 6.93 11.00 13.37
CA ASN A 28 5.84 11.55 14.15
C ASN A 28 4.87 12.30 13.22
N SER A 29 3.60 11.97 13.32
CA SER A 29 2.51 12.65 12.63
C SER A 29 1.31 12.77 13.54
N VAL A 30 0.45 13.76 13.30
CA VAL A 30 -0.83 13.86 14.01
C VAL A 30 -1.77 12.74 13.54
N THR A 31 -2.78 12.41 14.35
CA THR A 31 -3.78 11.41 13.96
C THR A 31 -4.95 12.08 13.24
N CYS A 32 -5.14 11.78 11.96
CA CYS A 32 -6.33 12.17 11.20
C CYS A 32 -7.33 11.02 11.16
N ARG A 33 -8.55 11.22 11.68
CA ARG A 33 -9.60 10.21 11.64
C ARG A 33 -10.45 10.35 10.39
N ILE A 34 -10.54 9.26 9.60
CA ILE A 34 -11.35 9.17 8.38
C ILE A 34 -12.46 8.15 8.63
N GLY A 35 -13.67 8.64 8.94
CA GLY A 35 -14.68 7.78 9.53
C GLY A 35 -14.14 7.10 10.78
N ARG A 36 -14.16 5.76 10.80
CA ARG A 36 -13.61 4.97 11.92
C ARG A 36 -12.09 4.70 11.84
N VAL A 37 -11.44 5.02 10.68
CA VAL A 37 -10.05 4.66 10.41
C VAL A 37 -9.11 5.79 10.85
N PRO A 38 -8.22 5.56 11.83
CA PRO A 38 -7.17 6.51 12.19
C PRO A 38 -6.00 6.40 11.21
N VAL A 39 -5.48 7.54 10.77
CA VAL A 39 -4.32 7.66 9.85
C VAL A 39 -3.28 8.55 10.51
N GLY A 40 -2.03 8.11 10.57
CA GLY A 40 -0.96 8.81 11.29
C GLY A 40 -0.93 8.50 12.78
N GLY A 41 -0.24 9.31 13.58
CA GLY A 41 -0.17 9.17 15.04
C GLY A 41 0.36 7.83 15.54
N GLY A 42 1.21 7.16 14.79
CA GLY A 42 1.73 5.84 15.14
C GLY A 42 0.80 4.66 14.84
N TYR A 43 -0.42 4.90 14.36
CA TYR A 43 -1.32 3.83 13.91
C TYR A 43 -0.77 3.08 12.69
N PRO A 44 -1.18 1.82 12.45
CA PRO A 44 -0.74 1.05 11.28
C PRO A 44 -0.93 1.80 9.97
N VAL A 45 0.00 1.61 9.01
CA VAL A 45 -0.12 2.19 7.67
C VAL A 45 -1.38 1.68 6.98
N VAL A 46 -2.23 2.60 6.54
CA VAL A 46 -3.55 2.31 5.99
C VAL A 46 -3.49 2.04 4.49
N VAL A 47 -4.12 0.96 4.05
CA VAL A 47 -4.29 0.63 2.63
C VAL A 47 -5.54 1.33 2.08
N GLN A 48 -5.34 2.19 1.09
CA GLN A 48 -6.42 2.85 0.35
C GLN A 48 -6.44 2.38 -1.10
N SER A 49 -7.65 2.24 -1.67
CA SER A 49 -7.88 1.96 -3.08
C SER A 49 -8.77 3.03 -3.75
N MET A 50 -9.10 2.80 -5.02
CA MET A 50 -9.98 3.69 -5.78
C MET A 50 -10.80 2.89 -6.78
N THR A 51 -12.09 3.21 -6.91
CA THR A 51 -12.94 2.67 -7.97
C THR A 51 -12.55 3.19 -9.35
N ASN A 52 -12.91 2.47 -10.38
CA ASN A 52 -12.83 2.89 -11.79
C ASN A 52 -14.18 2.82 -12.51
N THR A 53 -15.26 2.60 -11.77
CA THR A 53 -16.64 2.70 -12.26
C THR A 53 -17.05 4.15 -12.44
N ASP A 54 -18.05 4.41 -13.27
CA ASP A 54 -18.73 5.71 -13.29
C ASP A 54 -19.52 5.89 -11.99
N THR A 55 -19.19 6.91 -11.21
CA THR A 55 -19.84 7.16 -9.90
C THR A 55 -21.32 7.55 -10.06
N ALA A 56 -21.74 8.01 -11.24
CA ALA A 56 -23.16 8.23 -11.54
C ALA A 56 -23.98 6.93 -11.51
N ASP A 57 -23.35 5.77 -11.76
CA ASP A 57 -23.94 4.46 -11.48
C ASP A 57 -23.66 4.06 -10.02
N ALA A 58 -24.61 4.45 -9.16
CA ALA A 58 -24.51 4.16 -7.73
C ALA A 58 -24.44 2.66 -7.41
N ALA A 59 -25.08 1.80 -8.20
CA ALA A 59 -25.10 0.36 -7.94
C ALA A 59 -23.77 -0.29 -8.29
N ALA A 60 -23.25 -0.03 -9.50
CA ALA A 60 -21.95 -0.56 -9.92
C ALA A 60 -20.80 -0.04 -9.04
N THR A 61 -20.82 1.25 -8.67
CA THR A 61 -19.79 1.82 -7.83
C THR A 61 -19.85 1.29 -6.40
N ALA A 62 -21.06 1.10 -5.82
CA ALA A 62 -21.20 0.48 -4.50
C ALA A 62 -20.68 -0.96 -4.51
N ALA A 63 -21.02 -1.76 -5.53
CA ALA A 63 -20.49 -3.12 -5.65
C ALA A 63 -18.95 -3.14 -5.69
N GLN A 64 -18.32 -2.26 -6.47
CA GLN A 64 -16.86 -2.19 -6.53
C GLN A 64 -16.23 -1.69 -5.21
N VAL A 65 -16.89 -0.76 -4.50
CA VAL A 65 -16.45 -0.35 -3.14
C VAL A 65 -16.45 -1.54 -2.19
N ILE A 66 -17.50 -2.38 -2.23
CA ILE A 66 -17.62 -3.59 -1.43
C ILE A 66 -16.51 -4.59 -1.79
N ASP A 67 -16.27 -4.83 -3.07
CA ASP A 67 -15.24 -5.77 -3.53
C ASP A 67 -13.84 -5.33 -3.10
N LEU A 68 -13.53 -4.04 -3.22
CA LEU A 68 -12.27 -3.47 -2.76
C LEU A 68 -12.13 -3.56 -1.23
N ALA A 69 -13.20 -3.32 -0.49
CA ALA A 69 -13.21 -3.46 0.97
C ALA A 69 -13.01 -4.91 1.42
N ARG A 70 -13.66 -5.87 0.75
CA ARG A 70 -13.48 -7.31 0.99
C ARG A 70 -12.08 -7.79 0.67
N ALA A 71 -11.42 -7.20 -0.33
CA ALA A 71 -10.01 -7.43 -0.61
C ALA A 71 -9.07 -6.86 0.47
N GLY A 72 -9.59 -6.05 1.41
CA GLY A 72 -8.86 -5.47 2.53
C GLY A 72 -8.45 -4.01 2.34
N SER A 73 -9.10 -3.29 1.41
CA SER A 73 -8.97 -1.83 1.36
C SER A 73 -9.67 -1.22 2.56
N GLU A 74 -8.95 -0.45 3.35
CA GLU A 74 -9.46 0.15 4.59
C GLU A 74 -10.17 1.49 4.33
N ILE A 75 -9.87 2.12 3.19
CA ILE A 75 -10.50 3.36 2.70
C ILE A 75 -10.65 3.22 1.18
N VAL A 76 -11.82 3.54 0.64
CA VAL A 76 -12.05 3.53 -0.81
C VAL A 76 -12.35 4.93 -1.30
N ARG A 77 -11.72 5.33 -2.43
CA ARG A 77 -11.94 6.62 -3.06
C ARG A 77 -12.78 6.45 -4.34
N VAL A 78 -13.73 7.35 -4.54
CA VAL A 78 -14.57 7.45 -5.73
C VAL A 78 -14.36 8.82 -6.39
N THR A 79 -14.51 8.91 -7.70
CA THR A 79 -14.43 10.18 -8.44
C THR A 79 -15.76 10.92 -8.36
N VAL A 80 -15.73 12.21 -8.02
CA VAL A 80 -16.93 13.07 -8.01
C VAL A 80 -16.64 14.29 -8.89
N ASN A 81 -16.93 14.17 -10.18
CA ASN A 81 -16.53 15.16 -11.19
C ASN A 81 -17.71 15.74 -12.00
N THR A 82 -18.90 15.15 -11.87
CA THR A 82 -20.13 15.59 -12.54
C THR A 82 -21.27 15.77 -11.53
N ARG A 83 -22.33 16.45 -11.94
CA ARG A 83 -23.55 16.63 -11.12
C ARG A 83 -24.25 15.28 -10.86
N GLU A 84 -24.28 14.42 -11.87
CA GLU A 84 -24.86 13.08 -11.81
C GLU A 84 -24.10 12.21 -10.79
N ALA A 85 -22.76 12.24 -10.84
CA ALA A 85 -21.92 11.56 -9.86
C ALA A 85 -22.19 12.08 -8.44
N ALA A 86 -22.24 13.41 -8.24
CA ALA A 86 -22.53 14.00 -6.94
C ALA A 86 -23.93 13.61 -6.41
N ALA A 87 -24.95 13.60 -7.28
CA ALA A 87 -26.30 13.17 -6.92
C ALA A 87 -26.36 11.70 -6.52
N ALA A 88 -25.53 10.83 -7.11
CA ALA A 88 -25.53 9.40 -6.87
C ALA A 88 -24.77 8.98 -5.59
N VAL A 89 -23.84 9.82 -5.07
CA VAL A 89 -22.94 9.46 -3.95
C VAL A 89 -23.70 9.00 -2.71
N ALA A 90 -24.76 9.70 -2.30
CA ALA A 90 -25.49 9.35 -1.07
C ALA A 90 -26.08 7.94 -1.12
N GLU A 91 -26.72 7.59 -2.25
CA GLU A 91 -27.27 6.26 -2.48
C GLU A 91 -26.16 5.20 -2.61
N MET A 92 -25.09 5.50 -3.32
CA MET A 92 -23.93 4.63 -3.46
C MET A 92 -23.33 4.29 -2.09
N VAL A 93 -23.08 5.29 -1.23
CA VAL A 93 -22.54 5.09 0.11
C VAL A 93 -23.50 4.30 1.00
N LYS A 94 -24.81 4.57 0.92
CA LYS A 94 -25.82 3.79 1.63
C LYS A 94 -25.79 2.31 1.23
N ARG A 95 -25.71 2.00 -0.05
CA ARG A 95 -25.59 0.61 -0.56
C ARG A 95 -24.28 -0.04 -0.10
N ALA A 96 -23.16 0.67 -0.22
CA ALA A 96 -21.87 0.15 0.22
C ALA A 96 -21.84 -0.16 1.73
N ARG A 97 -22.48 0.67 2.57
CA ARG A 97 -22.57 0.46 4.01
C ARG A 97 -23.53 -0.66 4.42
N ALA A 98 -24.49 -1.01 3.57
CA ALA A 98 -25.42 -2.11 3.85
C ALA A 98 -24.71 -3.48 3.88
N ASP A 99 -23.50 -3.60 3.33
CA ASP A 99 -22.65 -4.79 3.42
C ASP A 99 -22.06 -5.02 4.85
N GLY A 100 -22.22 -4.07 5.76
CA GLY A 100 -21.77 -4.16 7.15
C GLY A 100 -20.27 -3.89 7.38
N LEU A 101 -19.47 -3.77 6.32
CA LEU A 101 -18.02 -3.53 6.43
C LEU A 101 -17.69 -2.13 6.97
N GLY A 102 -18.55 -1.13 6.74
CA GLY A 102 -18.40 0.24 7.24
C GLY A 102 -17.11 0.94 6.75
N THR A 103 -16.61 0.55 5.57
CA THR A 103 -15.41 1.14 4.98
C THR A 103 -15.64 2.60 4.60
N PRO A 104 -14.79 3.54 5.06
CA PRO A 104 -14.91 4.95 4.72
C PRO A 104 -14.77 5.21 3.22
N VAL A 105 -15.59 6.12 2.70
CA VAL A 105 -15.58 6.52 1.29
C VAL A 105 -15.08 7.96 1.15
N VAL A 106 -14.14 8.16 0.24
CA VAL A 106 -13.51 9.45 -0.04
C VAL A 106 -13.98 9.98 -1.39
N GLY A 107 -14.48 11.20 -1.45
CA GLY A 107 -14.78 11.90 -2.70
C GLY A 107 -13.53 12.56 -3.28
N ASP A 108 -13.25 12.32 -4.54
CA ASP A 108 -12.16 12.93 -5.30
C ASP A 108 -12.70 14.08 -6.14
N PHE A 109 -12.42 15.31 -5.73
CA PHE A 109 -12.91 16.53 -6.35
C PHE A 109 -11.82 17.24 -7.13
N HIS A 110 -12.20 17.70 -8.33
CA HIS A 110 -11.39 18.48 -9.23
C HIS A 110 -12.18 19.73 -9.67
N TYR A 111 -11.62 20.66 -10.35
CA TYR A 111 -12.18 21.87 -11.01
C TYR A 111 -13.47 22.47 -10.41
N ASN A 112 -14.58 21.73 -10.42
CA ASN A 112 -15.91 22.13 -9.98
C ASN A 112 -16.30 21.59 -8.59
N GLY A 113 -15.34 21.05 -7.83
CA GLY A 113 -15.59 20.44 -6.53
C GLY A 113 -16.30 21.39 -5.54
N HIS A 114 -15.98 22.68 -5.56
CA HIS A 114 -16.64 23.70 -4.75
C HIS A 114 -18.14 23.81 -5.07
N THR A 115 -18.51 23.75 -6.34
CA THR A 115 -19.92 23.76 -6.80
C THR A 115 -20.62 22.46 -6.39
N LEU A 116 -20.00 21.30 -6.66
CA LEU A 116 -20.60 20.00 -6.37
C LEU A 116 -20.84 19.79 -4.88
N LEU A 117 -19.89 20.15 -4.02
CA LEU A 117 -20.04 20.05 -2.58
C LEU A 117 -21.13 21.00 -2.02
N THR A 118 -21.30 22.19 -2.65
CA THR A 118 -22.30 23.16 -2.22
C THR A 118 -23.72 22.80 -2.68
N GLU A 119 -23.86 22.39 -3.95
CA GLU A 119 -25.17 22.13 -4.54
C GLU A 119 -25.72 20.74 -4.18
N PHE A 120 -24.86 19.81 -3.75
CA PHE A 120 -25.24 18.44 -3.37
C PHE A 120 -24.85 18.16 -1.89
N PRO A 121 -25.56 18.76 -0.91
CA PRO A 121 -25.23 18.59 0.50
C PRO A 121 -25.33 17.12 0.99
N ASP A 122 -26.16 16.28 0.34
CA ASP A 122 -26.22 14.86 0.66
C ASP A 122 -24.94 14.13 0.24
N CYS A 123 -24.31 14.51 -0.87
CA CYS A 123 -22.98 14.04 -1.26
C CYS A 123 -21.94 14.43 -0.19
N ALA A 124 -21.92 15.70 0.19
CA ALA A 124 -20.99 16.21 1.19
C ALA A 124 -21.11 15.46 2.53
N ARG A 125 -22.36 15.25 3.00
CA ARG A 125 -22.64 14.51 4.26
C ARG A 125 -22.26 13.03 4.20
N ALA A 126 -22.54 12.37 3.07
CA ALA A 126 -22.36 10.93 2.94
C ALA A 126 -20.89 10.51 2.92
N LEU A 127 -20.01 11.31 2.32
CA LEU A 127 -18.58 11.05 2.24
C LEU A 127 -17.88 11.18 3.60
N ASP A 128 -16.79 10.43 3.81
CA ASP A 128 -16.02 10.45 5.04
C ASP A 128 -14.76 11.35 4.96
N LYS A 129 -14.34 11.73 3.76
CA LYS A 129 -13.22 12.63 3.50
C LYS A 129 -13.34 13.23 2.10
N TYR A 130 -12.82 14.44 1.91
CA TYR A 130 -12.67 15.03 0.57
C TYR A 130 -11.21 15.04 0.14
N ARG A 131 -10.93 14.64 -1.10
CA ARG A 131 -9.65 14.90 -1.74
C ARG A 131 -9.78 16.11 -2.64
N ILE A 132 -8.91 17.09 -2.40
CA ILE A 132 -8.83 18.34 -3.13
C ILE A 132 -7.47 18.41 -3.81
N ASN A 133 -7.45 18.72 -5.11
CA ASN A 133 -6.21 19.05 -5.81
C ASN A 133 -6.11 20.58 -5.94
N PRO A 134 -5.22 21.23 -5.17
CA PRO A 134 -5.14 22.69 -5.18
C PRO A 134 -4.80 23.27 -6.57
N GLY A 135 -4.03 22.57 -7.39
CA GLY A 135 -3.71 23.03 -8.75
C GLY A 135 -4.90 23.05 -9.73
N ASN A 136 -6.06 22.49 -9.35
CA ASN A 136 -7.23 22.36 -10.22
C ASN A 136 -8.49 23.07 -9.71
N VAL A 137 -8.41 23.87 -8.66
CA VAL A 137 -9.62 24.53 -8.09
C VAL A 137 -9.90 25.92 -8.63
N GLY A 138 -9.04 26.46 -9.51
CA GLY A 138 -9.18 27.78 -10.09
C GLY A 138 -7.83 28.42 -10.38
N VAL A 139 -7.84 29.70 -10.78
CA VAL A 139 -6.63 30.49 -11.06
C VAL A 139 -6.76 31.83 -10.34
N GLY A 140 -5.67 32.31 -9.71
CA GLY A 140 -5.62 33.56 -9.00
C GLY A 140 -6.61 33.66 -7.83
N GLU A 141 -7.30 34.78 -7.67
CA GLU A 141 -8.26 35.01 -6.57
C GLU A 141 -9.39 33.95 -6.52
N LYS A 142 -9.84 33.47 -7.70
CA LYS A 142 -10.84 32.41 -7.79
C LYS A 142 -10.34 31.08 -7.24
N HIS A 143 -9.02 30.82 -7.29
CA HIS A 143 -8.42 29.64 -6.67
C HIS A 143 -8.69 29.64 -5.16
N ASP A 144 -8.34 30.72 -4.49
CA ASP A 144 -8.47 30.82 -3.04
C ASP A 144 -9.94 30.82 -2.60
N GLU A 145 -10.83 31.46 -3.36
CA GLU A 145 -12.27 31.45 -3.08
C GLU A 145 -12.88 30.07 -3.22
N ASN A 146 -12.61 29.36 -4.32
CA ASN A 146 -13.11 28.00 -4.55
C ASN A 146 -12.55 27.01 -3.54
N PHE A 147 -11.25 27.13 -3.22
CA PHE A 147 -10.61 26.30 -2.19
C PHE A 147 -11.22 26.56 -0.82
N ARG A 148 -11.40 27.85 -0.45
CA ARG A 148 -12.08 28.25 0.79
C ARG A 148 -13.45 27.58 0.89
N ARG A 149 -14.26 27.66 -0.18
CA ARG A 149 -15.62 27.09 -0.17
C ARG A 149 -15.60 25.58 0.09
N MET A 150 -14.66 24.85 -0.50
CA MET A 150 -14.53 23.41 -0.23
C MET A 150 -14.13 23.12 1.22
N ILE A 151 -13.24 23.93 1.80
CA ILE A 151 -12.83 23.81 3.21
C ILE A 151 -13.98 24.14 4.14
N GLU A 152 -14.76 25.22 3.89
CA GLU A 152 -15.93 25.58 4.66
C GLU A 152 -16.95 24.42 4.73
N VAL A 153 -17.24 23.78 3.60
CA VAL A 153 -18.12 22.60 3.56
C VAL A 153 -17.52 21.43 4.34
N ALA A 154 -16.19 21.24 4.27
CA ALA A 154 -15.53 20.21 5.05
C ALA A 154 -15.66 20.45 6.57
N ILE A 155 -15.51 21.69 7.01
CA ILE A 155 -15.68 22.10 8.40
C ILE A 155 -17.13 21.92 8.85
N GLU A 156 -18.10 22.38 8.05
CA GLU A 156 -19.54 22.27 8.33
C GLU A 156 -19.96 20.82 8.60
N HIS A 157 -19.44 19.89 7.78
CA HIS A 157 -19.77 18.48 7.93
C HIS A 157 -18.76 17.68 8.76
N GLY A 158 -17.78 18.34 9.37
CA GLY A 158 -16.74 17.71 10.20
C GLY A 158 -15.86 16.73 9.43
N LYS A 159 -15.60 16.95 8.13
CA LYS A 159 -14.85 16.03 7.28
C LYS A 159 -13.37 16.40 7.21
N PRO A 160 -12.46 15.42 7.35
CA PRO A 160 -11.07 15.65 7.01
C PRO A 160 -10.89 15.88 5.50
N VAL A 161 -9.80 16.56 5.15
CA VAL A 161 -9.44 16.79 3.75
C VAL A 161 -8.08 16.17 3.44
N ARG A 162 -7.90 15.67 2.22
CA ARG A 162 -6.57 15.40 1.69
C ARG A 162 -6.22 16.41 0.61
N ILE A 163 -5.21 17.20 0.87
CA ILE A 163 -4.60 18.10 -0.10
C ILE A 163 -3.65 17.25 -0.94
N GLY A 164 -4.02 17.08 -2.21
CA GLY A 164 -3.35 16.15 -3.11
C GLY A 164 -2.73 16.85 -4.31
N VAL A 165 -1.46 17.24 -4.19
CA VAL A 165 -0.70 17.82 -5.28
C VAL A 165 -0.23 16.72 -6.25
N ASN A 166 -0.34 16.97 -7.54
CA ASN A 166 0.22 16.14 -8.60
C ASN A 166 1.09 17.02 -9.51
N TRP A 167 2.23 16.53 -9.92
CA TRP A 167 3.16 17.29 -10.74
C TRP A 167 2.54 17.76 -12.08
N GLY A 168 1.69 16.94 -12.71
CA GLY A 168 1.02 17.25 -13.97
C GLY A 168 -0.09 18.32 -13.86
N SER A 169 -0.43 18.77 -12.65
CA SER A 169 -1.45 19.79 -12.39
C SER A 169 -1.00 20.79 -11.32
N LEU A 170 0.27 21.17 -11.35
CA LEU A 170 0.85 22.16 -10.46
C LEU A 170 0.40 23.58 -10.85
N ASP A 171 0.27 24.46 -9.85
CA ASP A 171 0.00 25.88 -10.07
C ASP A 171 1.12 26.52 -10.90
N ARG A 172 0.75 27.03 -12.08
CA ARG A 172 1.69 27.63 -13.03
C ARG A 172 2.30 28.93 -12.50
N ALA A 173 1.55 29.73 -11.76
CA ALA A 173 2.06 30.98 -11.20
C ALA A 173 3.14 30.75 -10.16
N LEU A 174 2.91 29.75 -9.28
CA LEU A 174 3.88 29.31 -8.30
C LEU A 174 5.15 28.77 -8.99
N LEU A 175 5.00 27.90 -9.98
CA LEU A 175 6.13 27.32 -10.71
C LEU A 175 6.94 28.40 -11.43
N THR A 176 6.29 29.34 -12.13
CA THR A 176 6.96 30.44 -12.83
C THR A 176 7.76 31.29 -11.84
N ARG A 177 7.17 31.68 -10.70
CA ARG A 177 7.86 32.43 -9.66
C ARG A 177 9.13 31.73 -9.17
N LEU A 178 9.04 30.44 -8.89
CA LEU A 178 10.19 29.68 -8.42
C LEU A 178 11.26 29.47 -9.49
N MET A 179 10.89 29.35 -10.76
CA MET A 179 11.84 29.31 -11.88
C MET A 179 12.58 30.66 -12.02
N ASP A 180 11.86 31.82 -11.91
CA ASP A 180 12.46 33.15 -11.94
C ASP A 180 13.39 33.38 -10.73
N GLU A 181 13.02 32.93 -9.57
CA GLU A 181 13.87 32.97 -8.36
C GLU A 181 15.11 32.08 -8.54
N ASN A 182 14.95 30.87 -9.11
CA ASN A 182 16.03 29.97 -9.40
C ASN A 182 17.07 30.55 -10.36
N ALA A 183 16.61 31.22 -11.43
CA ALA A 183 17.48 31.86 -12.40
C ALA A 183 18.35 32.98 -11.81
N ARG A 184 18.01 33.51 -10.63
CA ARG A 184 18.77 34.56 -9.92
C ARG A 184 19.72 33.98 -8.86
N ARG A 185 19.73 32.68 -8.62
CA ARG A 185 20.65 32.02 -7.67
C ARG A 185 22.07 32.04 -8.25
N ALA A 186 23.06 32.12 -7.39
CA ALA A 186 24.46 31.97 -7.79
C ALA A 186 24.76 30.58 -8.39
N GLU A 187 24.11 29.56 -7.87
CA GLU A 187 24.10 28.17 -8.35
C GLU A 187 22.64 27.75 -8.57
N PRO A 188 22.09 27.89 -9.78
CA PRO A 188 20.74 27.48 -10.09
C PRO A 188 20.58 25.97 -9.94
N LEU A 189 19.45 25.55 -9.37
CA LEU A 189 19.01 24.17 -9.33
C LEU A 189 18.60 23.68 -10.72
N GLU A 190 18.59 22.37 -10.95
CA GLU A 190 17.97 21.80 -12.14
C GLU A 190 16.46 22.08 -12.16
N ASP A 191 15.87 22.26 -13.34
CA ASP A 191 14.44 22.53 -13.50
C ASP A 191 13.56 21.50 -12.77
N ARG A 192 14.00 20.24 -12.77
CA ARG A 192 13.33 19.15 -12.05
C ARG A 192 13.28 19.37 -10.54
N GLU A 193 14.35 19.86 -9.96
CA GLU A 193 14.43 20.17 -8.52
C GLU A 193 13.51 21.35 -8.16
N VAL A 194 13.45 22.37 -9.04
CA VAL A 194 12.52 23.49 -8.87
C VAL A 194 11.06 23.04 -8.92
N VAL A 195 10.72 22.10 -9.80
CA VAL A 195 9.37 21.50 -9.84
C VAL A 195 9.04 20.77 -8.54
N LEU A 196 9.97 20.00 -7.98
CA LEU A 196 9.76 19.31 -6.70
C LEU A 196 9.62 20.31 -5.54
N GLU A 197 10.41 21.40 -5.55
CA GLU A 197 10.27 22.47 -4.57
C GLU A 197 8.89 23.15 -4.68
N ALA A 198 8.42 23.44 -5.90
CA ALA A 198 7.09 23.98 -6.16
C ALA A 198 5.97 23.05 -5.66
N MET A 199 6.11 21.76 -5.84
CA MET A 199 5.13 20.77 -5.33
C MET A 199 5.09 20.75 -3.81
N ARG A 200 6.26 20.77 -3.15
CA ARG A 200 6.36 20.84 -1.69
C ARG A 200 5.71 22.10 -1.16
N GLU A 201 6.06 23.26 -1.74
CA GLU A 201 5.52 24.55 -1.35
C GLU A 201 4.00 24.60 -1.57
N SER A 202 3.50 24.12 -2.71
CA SER A 202 2.07 24.04 -2.98
C SER A 202 1.32 23.21 -1.93
N ALA A 203 1.87 22.07 -1.53
CA ALA A 203 1.24 21.21 -0.52
C ALA A 203 1.17 21.92 0.85
N LEU A 204 2.29 22.47 1.32
CA LEU A 204 2.39 23.11 2.63
C LEU A 204 1.55 24.39 2.70
N ARG A 205 1.65 25.27 1.70
CA ARG A 205 0.84 26.51 1.64
C ARG A 205 -0.65 26.22 1.59
N SER A 206 -1.07 25.19 0.85
CA SER A 206 -2.48 24.82 0.81
C SER A 206 -2.98 24.28 2.15
N ALA A 207 -2.12 23.57 2.91
CA ALA A 207 -2.46 23.13 4.26
C ALA A 207 -2.60 24.34 5.22
N GLU A 208 -1.63 25.25 5.22
CA GLU A 208 -1.68 26.48 6.01
C GLU A 208 -2.90 27.36 5.65
N LEU A 209 -3.25 27.40 4.35
CA LEU A 209 -4.43 28.13 3.89
C LEU A 209 -5.72 27.47 4.40
N ALA A 210 -5.80 26.13 4.38
CA ALA A 210 -6.93 25.39 4.93
C ALA A 210 -7.09 25.66 6.43
N GLU A 211 -6.00 25.67 7.20
CA GLU A 211 -6.02 26.03 8.63
C GLU A 211 -6.46 27.47 8.87
N ARG A 212 -6.00 28.41 8.07
CA ARG A 212 -6.46 29.82 8.13
C ARG A 212 -7.96 29.96 7.86
N PHE A 213 -8.55 29.05 7.08
CA PHE A 213 -10.00 28.99 6.86
C PHE A 213 -10.74 28.24 7.99
N GLY A 214 -10.01 27.70 8.98
CA GLY A 214 -10.57 27.04 10.17
C GLY A 214 -10.57 25.51 10.13
N GLN A 215 -9.93 24.86 9.12
CA GLN A 215 -9.79 23.41 9.13
C GLN A 215 -8.85 22.99 10.27
N PRO A 216 -9.26 22.09 11.17
CA PRO A 216 -8.37 21.62 12.24
C PRO A 216 -7.13 20.93 11.66
N HIS A 217 -5.97 21.14 12.28
CA HIS A 217 -4.68 20.58 11.89
C HIS A 217 -4.72 19.04 11.76
N ASP A 218 -5.35 18.37 12.71
CA ASP A 218 -5.52 16.92 12.73
C ASP A 218 -6.56 16.38 11.75
N ARG A 219 -7.13 17.24 10.89
CA ARG A 219 -8.07 16.87 9.83
C ARG A 219 -7.52 17.11 8.43
N ILE A 220 -6.21 17.27 8.31
CA ILE A 220 -5.53 17.46 7.03
C ILE A 220 -4.58 16.28 6.80
N VAL A 221 -4.62 15.73 5.58
CA VAL A 221 -3.67 14.72 5.08
C VAL A 221 -2.99 15.30 3.83
N LEU A 222 -1.69 15.11 3.67
CA LEU A 222 -0.96 15.60 2.50
C LEU A 222 -0.57 14.48 1.55
N SER A 223 -0.50 14.80 0.27
CA SER A 223 0.16 13.97 -0.74
C SER A 223 0.72 14.80 -1.88
N ALA A 224 1.92 14.42 -2.34
CA ALA A 224 2.59 14.98 -3.51
C ALA A 224 3.02 13.84 -4.44
N LYS A 225 2.31 13.66 -5.55
CA LYS A 225 2.48 12.48 -6.41
C LYS A 225 3.18 12.83 -7.71
N VAL A 226 4.19 12.03 -8.03
CA VAL A 226 4.97 12.03 -9.26
C VAL A 226 5.05 10.63 -9.85
N SER A 227 5.51 10.51 -11.09
CA SER A 227 5.65 9.22 -11.80
C SER A 227 7.06 8.63 -11.79
N ASP A 228 8.05 9.36 -11.28
CA ASP A 228 9.43 8.89 -11.10
C ASP A 228 9.68 8.50 -9.64
N VAL A 229 10.39 7.37 -9.45
CA VAL A 229 10.68 6.80 -8.12
C VAL A 229 11.56 7.73 -7.28
N ARG A 230 12.62 8.29 -7.88
CA ARG A 230 13.60 9.14 -7.19
C ARG A 230 12.95 10.45 -6.74
N ASP A 231 12.11 11.03 -7.61
CA ASP A 231 11.37 12.24 -7.28
C ASP A 231 10.38 12.01 -6.15
N LEU A 232 9.67 10.85 -6.19
CA LEU A 232 8.75 10.52 -5.11
C LEU A 232 9.49 10.43 -3.78
N VAL A 233 10.62 9.76 -3.76
CA VAL A 233 11.45 9.64 -2.55
C VAL A 233 11.91 11.01 -2.08
N SER A 234 12.44 11.85 -2.98
CA SER A 234 12.95 13.19 -2.66
C SER A 234 11.86 14.08 -2.07
N ILE A 235 10.68 14.16 -2.72
CA ILE A 235 9.62 15.05 -2.27
C ILE A 235 9.01 14.62 -0.94
N TYR A 236 8.84 13.31 -0.71
CA TYR A 236 8.28 12.84 0.56
C TYR A 236 9.27 12.90 1.73
N ARG A 237 10.58 12.79 1.47
CA ARG A 237 11.60 13.11 2.48
C ARG A 237 11.52 14.58 2.89
N ALA A 238 11.41 15.49 1.90
CA ALA A 238 11.28 16.92 2.15
C ALA A 238 9.98 17.27 2.89
N LEU A 239 8.83 16.70 2.50
CA LEU A 239 7.57 16.86 3.22
C LEU A 239 7.62 16.28 4.63
N GLY A 240 8.21 15.09 4.77
CA GLY A 240 8.34 14.42 6.06
C GLY A 240 9.18 15.18 7.07
N ALA A 241 10.17 15.96 6.60
CA ALA A 241 10.99 16.84 7.43
C ALA A 241 10.30 18.18 7.76
N ALA A 242 9.39 18.64 6.90
CA ALA A 242 8.81 19.98 6.98
C ALA A 242 7.48 20.07 7.74
N CYS A 243 6.79 18.97 7.98
CA CYS A 243 5.47 18.98 8.63
C CYS A 243 5.20 17.68 9.39
N ASP A 244 4.16 17.68 10.20
CA ASP A 244 3.65 16.52 10.96
C ASP A 244 2.26 16.04 10.48
N TYR A 245 1.73 16.59 9.38
CA TYR A 245 0.51 16.03 8.76
C TYR A 245 0.73 14.58 8.33
N PRO A 246 -0.28 13.70 8.44
CA PRO A 246 -0.23 12.37 7.85
C PRO A 246 0.02 12.43 6.34
N LEU A 247 0.92 11.56 5.86
CA LEU A 247 1.32 11.51 4.46
C LEU A 247 0.70 10.33 3.74
N HIS A 248 0.02 10.59 2.62
CA HIS A 248 -0.53 9.58 1.74
C HIS A 248 0.40 9.33 0.56
N LEU A 249 1.08 8.19 0.58
CA LEU A 249 2.04 7.80 -0.45
C LEU A 249 1.36 7.18 -1.67
N GLY A 250 1.98 7.32 -2.82
CA GLY A 250 1.61 6.63 -4.05
C GLY A 250 2.37 7.16 -5.24
N LEU A 251 2.97 6.27 -6.02
CA LEU A 251 3.51 6.60 -7.33
C LEU A 251 2.35 6.74 -8.31
N THR A 252 2.24 7.87 -9.02
CA THR A 252 1.21 8.03 -10.05
C THR A 252 1.68 7.39 -11.36
N GLU A 253 0.72 6.88 -12.17
CA GLU A 253 1.01 6.36 -13.50
C GLU A 253 2.12 5.30 -13.52
N ALA A 254 2.12 4.41 -12.53
CA ALA A 254 3.16 3.42 -12.35
C ALA A 254 3.29 2.47 -13.54
N GLY A 255 2.19 2.20 -14.24
CA GLY A 255 2.13 1.37 -15.45
C GLY A 255 1.45 0.03 -15.24
N LEU A 256 1.52 -0.80 -16.27
CA LEU A 256 0.86 -2.10 -16.36
C LEU A 256 1.78 -3.24 -15.87
N GLY A 257 1.18 -4.24 -15.23
CA GLY A 257 1.83 -5.51 -14.90
C GLY A 257 3.08 -5.36 -14.05
N ALA A 258 4.11 -6.14 -14.35
CA ALA A 258 5.35 -6.18 -13.58
C ALA A 258 6.05 -4.81 -13.47
N LYS A 259 6.04 -3.99 -14.54
CA LYS A 259 6.63 -2.64 -14.50
C LYS A 259 5.97 -1.77 -13.45
N GLY A 260 4.63 -1.77 -13.41
CA GLY A 260 3.87 -0.99 -12.44
C GLY A 260 4.11 -1.45 -11.01
N ILE A 261 4.11 -2.77 -10.78
CA ILE A 261 4.36 -3.38 -9.46
C ILE A 261 5.78 -3.03 -8.98
N VAL A 262 6.79 -3.23 -9.81
CA VAL A 262 8.19 -2.97 -9.45
C VAL A 262 8.42 -1.50 -9.12
N ALA A 263 7.95 -0.58 -9.99
CA ALA A 263 8.13 0.85 -9.78
C ALA A 263 7.41 1.35 -8.51
N THR A 264 6.17 0.92 -8.30
CA THR A 264 5.41 1.25 -7.09
C THR A 264 6.07 0.68 -5.84
N THR A 265 6.48 -0.59 -5.89
CA THR A 265 7.15 -1.25 -4.75
C THR A 265 8.44 -0.53 -4.39
N ALA A 266 9.30 -0.21 -5.36
CA ALA A 266 10.55 0.49 -5.12
C ALA A 266 10.31 1.86 -4.46
N ALA A 267 9.36 2.65 -4.99
CA ALA A 267 9.05 3.97 -4.48
C ALA A 267 8.50 3.94 -3.04
N LEU A 268 7.52 3.06 -2.78
CA LEU A 268 6.88 2.96 -1.48
C LEU A 268 7.78 2.30 -0.44
N ALA A 269 8.55 1.27 -0.83
CA ALA A 269 9.40 0.52 0.09
C ALA A 269 10.51 1.39 0.69
N ILE A 270 11.15 2.24 -0.11
CA ILE A 270 12.20 3.15 0.38
C ILE A 270 11.63 4.08 1.46
N LEU A 271 10.51 4.73 1.18
CA LEU A 271 9.89 5.69 2.11
C LEU A 271 9.35 5.00 3.37
N LEU A 272 8.64 3.89 3.22
CA LEU A 272 8.09 3.14 4.34
C LEU A 272 9.19 2.57 5.24
N TYR A 273 10.31 2.10 4.66
CA TYR A 273 11.47 1.64 5.41
C TYR A 273 12.14 2.76 6.21
N GLU A 274 12.08 4.00 5.70
CA GLU A 274 12.54 5.20 6.42
C GLU A 274 11.51 5.72 7.44
N GLY A 275 10.38 5.04 7.60
CA GLY A 275 9.30 5.43 8.52
C GLY A 275 8.40 6.55 7.99
N ILE A 276 8.49 6.89 6.71
CA ILE A 276 7.68 7.93 6.05
C ILE A 276 6.46 7.28 5.38
N GLY A 277 5.27 7.80 5.70
CA GLY A 277 4.00 7.37 5.10
C GLY A 277 3.03 6.78 6.11
N ASP A 278 1.80 7.27 6.09
CA ASP A 278 0.73 6.90 7.02
C ASP A 278 -0.43 6.18 6.34
N THR A 279 -0.57 6.38 5.03
CA THR A 279 -1.49 5.64 4.16
C THR A 279 -0.88 5.51 2.78
N ILE A 280 -1.18 4.41 2.09
CA ILE A 280 -0.64 4.11 0.76
C ILE A 280 -1.74 3.77 -0.24
N ARG A 281 -1.48 4.06 -1.51
CA ARG A 281 -2.27 3.57 -2.64
C ARG A 281 -1.35 3.23 -3.80
N THR A 282 -1.38 1.99 -4.27
CA THR A 282 -0.74 1.62 -5.53
C THR A 282 -1.62 2.08 -6.70
N SER A 283 -1.00 2.59 -7.77
CA SER A 283 -1.71 3.12 -8.94
C SER A 283 -1.37 2.27 -10.15
N LEU A 284 -1.83 1.04 -10.14
CA LEU A 284 -1.62 0.10 -11.23
C LEU A 284 -2.63 0.33 -12.36
N THR A 285 -2.16 0.25 -13.59
CA THR A 285 -3.04 0.12 -14.75
C THR A 285 -3.56 -1.32 -14.78
N PRO A 286 -4.88 -1.56 -14.64
CA PRO A 286 -5.40 -2.92 -14.72
C PRO A 286 -5.24 -3.47 -16.14
N ALA A 287 -4.98 -4.76 -16.27
CA ALA A 287 -5.08 -5.44 -17.55
C ALA A 287 -6.56 -5.41 -18.02
N PRO A 288 -6.83 -5.49 -19.33
CA PRO A 288 -8.21 -5.64 -19.81
C PRO A 288 -8.87 -6.85 -19.14
N GLY A 289 -10.02 -6.62 -18.47
CA GLY A 289 -10.71 -7.65 -17.68
C GLY A 289 -10.03 -8.03 -16.34
N GLY A 290 -8.96 -7.35 -15.96
CA GLY A 290 -8.22 -7.60 -14.71
C GLY A 290 -8.99 -7.17 -13.48
N ASP A 291 -8.67 -7.78 -12.34
CA ASP A 291 -9.29 -7.49 -11.06
C ASP A 291 -8.80 -6.15 -10.50
N ARG A 292 -9.74 -5.23 -10.22
CA ARG A 292 -9.41 -3.94 -9.61
C ARG A 292 -8.80 -4.07 -8.22
N ALA A 293 -9.08 -5.16 -7.52
CA ALA A 293 -8.54 -5.44 -6.19
C ALA A 293 -7.04 -5.80 -6.19
N ASP A 294 -6.41 -6.02 -7.36
CA ASP A 294 -4.96 -6.30 -7.42
C ASP A 294 -4.13 -5.17 -6.82
N GLU A 295 -4.55 -3.90 -6.97
CA GLU A 295 -3.85 -2.79 -6.32
C GLU A 295 -3.88 -2.87 -4.78
N VAL A 296 -4.95 -3.43 -4.21
CA VAL A 296 -5.07 -3.67 -2.76
C VAL A 296 -4.11 -4.77 -2.34
N ARG A 297 -4.10 -5.90 -3.07
CA ARG A 297 -3.22 -7.04 -2.79
C ARG A 297 -1.75 -6.64 -2.89
N VAL A 298 -1.37 -5.88 -3.91
CA VAL A 298 0.01 -5.36 -4.06
C VAL A 298 0.37 -4.43 -2.91
N SER A 299 -0.53 -3.52 -2.49
CA SER A 299 -0.30 -2.66 -1.32
C SER A 299 -0.06 -3.47 -0.05
N GLN A 300 -0.86 -4.51 0.17
CA GLN A 300 -0.71 -5.43 1.30
C GLN A 300 0.64 -6.17 1.24
N GLN A 301 1.01 -6.68 0.05
CA GLN A 301 2.29 -7.38 -0.12
C GLN A 301 3.51 -6.47 0.12
N ILE A 302 3.46 -5.20 -0.29
CA ILE A 302 4.51 -4.23 0.01
C ILE A 302 4.68 -4.08 1.53
N LEU A 303 3.59 -3.84 2.27
CA LEU A 303 3.63 -3.69 3.73
C LEU A 303 4.09 -4.96 4.43
N GLN A 304 3.65 -6.11 3.95
CA GLN A 304 3.97 -7.41 4.51
C GLN A 304 5.42 -7.81 4.25
N SER A 305 5.94 -7.59 3.05
CA SER A 305 7.35 -7.86 2.70
C SER A 305 8.33 -7.00 3.49
N LEU A 306 7.90 -5.80 3.93
CA LEU A 306 8.68 -4.93 4.80
C LEU A 306 8.50 -5.26 6.31
N GLY A 307 7.68 -6.22 6.66
CA GLY A 307 7.37 -6.55 8.06
C GLY A 307 6.62 -5.44 8.82
N ILE A 308 5.99 -4.50 8.09
CA ILE A 308 5.24 -3.38 8.69
C ILE A 308 3.87 -3.83 9.17
N ARG A 309 3.21 -4.68 8.38
CA ARG A 309 1.88 -5.25 8.69
C ARG A 309 1.77 -6.65 8.09
N HIS A 310 0.96 -7.49 8.73
CA HIS A 310 0.63 -8.83 8.25
C HIS A 310 -0.84 -8.90 7.86
N PHE A 311 -1.12 -9.41 6.66
CA PHE A 311 -2.48 -9.54 6.13
C PHE A 311 -2.88 -10.98 5.88
N THR A 312 -1.93 -11.80 5.44
CA THR A 312 -2.13 -13.23 5.17
C THR A 312 -0.88 -14.00 5.53
N PRO A 313 -0.98 -15.29 5.89
CA PRO A 313 0.19 -16.16 5.97
C PRO A 313 1.08 -16.05 4.74
N GLN A 314 2.40 -16.04 4.95
CA GLN A 314 3.37 -16.00 3.85
C GLN A 314 3.82 -17.39 3.46
N VAL A 315 3.75 -17.70 2.17
CA VAL A 315 4.31 -18.93 1.60
C VAL A 315 5.61 -18.59 0.87
N THR A 316 6.72 -19.07 1.39
CA THR A 316 8.03 -19.00 0.75
C THR A 316 8.27 -20.27 -0.03
N SER A 317 8.68 -20.15 -1.31
CA SER A 317 9.05 -21.29 -2.13
C SER A 317 10.35 -21.02 -2.89
N CYS A 318 11.08 -22.09 -3.23
CA CYS A 318 12.29 -21.95 -4.02
C CYS A 318 11.96 -21.64 -5.50
N PRO A 319 12.88 -20.95 -6.23
CA PRO A 319 12.64 -20.65 -7.66
C PRO A 319 12.77 -21.88 -8.58
N GLY A 320 13.22 -23.01 -8.04
CA GLY A 320 13.61 -24.19 -8.85
C GLY A 320 15.00 -24.02 -9.47
N CYS A 321 15.66 -25.10 -9.73
CA CYS A 321 16.96 -25.15 -10.43
C CYS A 321 17.18 -26.56 -11.01
N GLY A 322 18.37 -26.83 -11.59
CA GLY A 322 18.71 -28.15 -12.14
C GLY A 322 18.67 -29.33 -11.17
N ARG A 323 18.53 -29.09 -9.86
CA ARG A 323 18.29 -30.11 -8.84
C ARG A 323 16.82 -30.50 -8.68
N THR A 324 15.91 -29.74 -9.27
CA THR A 324 14.47 -29.96 -9.16
C THR A 324 13.87 -29.84 -10.56
N THR A 325 13.73 -30.96 -11.24
CA THR A 325 13.22 -31.02 -12.62
C THR A 325 11.71 -31.33 -12.69
N SER A 326 11.07 -31.68 -11.56
CA SER A 326 9.61 -31.80 -11.47
C SER A 326 8.94 -30.48 -11.13
N THR A 327 7.64 -30.38 -11.42
CA THR A 327 6.79 -29.23 -11.07
C THR A 327 6.11 -29.38 -9.68
N ASP A 328 6.29 -30.51 -9.01
CA ASP A 328 5.56 -30.89 -7.79
C ASP A 328 5.62 -29.81 -6.70
N PHE A 329 6.81 -29.20 -6.50
CA PHE A 329 6.95 -28.14 -5.50
C PHE A 329 6.22 -26.84 -5.89
N GLN A 330 6.11 -26.55 -7.19
CA GLN A 330 5.36 -25.39 -7.70
C GLN A 330 3.88 -25.62 -7.51
N GLU A 331 3.39 -26.81 -7.83
CA GLU A 331 2.00 -27.23 -7.66
C GLU A 331 1.63 -27.22 -6.16
N LEU A 332 2.49 -27.82 -5.30
CA LEU A 332 2.28 -27.79 -3.87
C LEU A 332 2.28 -26.36 -3.30
N ALA A 333 3.18 -25.48 -3.75
CA ALA A 333 3.20 -24.09 -3.30
C ALA A 333 1.93 -23.32 -3.73
N ALA A 334 1.44 -23.59 -4.94
CA ALA A 334 0.18 -23.05 -5.42
C ALA A 334 -1.02 -23.59 -4.62
N ASP A 335 -1.08 -24.88 -4.37
CA ASP A 335 -2.13 -25.54 -3.60
C ASP A 335 -2.18 -25.04 -2.15
N VAL A 336 -1.03 -24.91 -1.50
CA VAL A 336 -0.90 -24.37 -0.14
C VAL A 336 -1.35 -22.91 -0.11
N THR A 337 -0.93 -22.11 -1.08
CA THR A 337 -1.36 -20.71 -1.19
C THR A 337 -2.89 -20.61 -1.37
N ALA A 338 -3.46 -21.42 -2.26
CA ALA A 338 -4.90 -21.47 -2.49
C ALA A 338 -5.66 -21.98 -1.25
N HIS A 339 -5.11 -22.95 -0.52
CA HIS A 339 -5.67 -23.44 0.74
C HIS A 339 -5.74 -22.33 1.78
N ILE A 340 -4.64 -21.60 1.99
CA ILE A 340 -4.59 -20.46 2.90
C ILE A 340 -5.62 -19.39 2.50
N GLN A 341 -5.71 -19.04 1.22
CA GLN A 341 -6.67 -18.05 0.72
C GLN A 341 -8.13 -18.45 1.01
N ARG A 342 -8.47 -19.73 0.88
CA ARG A 342 -9.81 -20.22 1.23
C ARG A 342 -10.11 -20.19 2.73
N ARG A 343 -9.09 -20.37 3.57
CA ARG A 343 -9.24 -20.51 5.03
C ARG A 343 -9.07 -19.21 5.79
N ILE A 344 -8.35 -18.23 5.24
CA ILE A 344 -7.86 -17.06 6.00
C ILE A 344 -8.98 -16.23 6.63
N ALA A 345 -10.14 -16.11 5.99
CA ALA A 345 -11.26 -15.36 6.55
C ALA A 345 -11.74 -16.01 7.87
N ALA A 346 -12.01 -17.33 7.84
CA ALA A 346 -12.44 -18.08 9.01
C ALA A 346 -11.34 -18.20 10.07
N TRP A 347 -10.08 -18.29 9.67
CA TRP A 347 -8.96 -18.32 10.61
C TRP A 347 -8.81 -17.00 11.36
N ARG A 348 -8.92 -15.85 10.68
CA ARG A 348 -8.80 -14.53 11.32
C ARG A 348 -9.84 -14.30 12.41
N GLU A 349 -11.05 -14.82 12.22
CA GLU A 349 -12.12 -14.70 13.20
C GLU A 349 -11.83 -15.49 14.50
N ARG A 350 -11.16 -16.64 14.36
CA ARG A 350 -10.96 -17.59 15.47
C ARG A 350 -9.53 -17.58 16.02
N HIS A 351 -8.55 -17.16 15.21
CA HIS A 351 -7.14 -17.29 15.48
C HIS A 351 -6.42 -15.93 15.31
N PRO A 352 -6.48 -15.04 16.32
CA PRO A 352 -5.73 -13.78 16.28
C PRO A 352 -4.24 -14.03 16.05
N GLY A 353 -3.63 -13.25 15.13
CA GLY A 353 -2.20 -13.38 14.78
C GLY A 353 -1.89 -14.39 13.67
N VAL A 354 -2.87 -15.16 13.17
CA VAL A 354 -2.63 -16.14 12.10
C VAL A 354 -2.03 -15.53 10.81
N ALA A 355 -2.23 -14.25 10.58
CA ALA A 355 -1.65 -13.55 9.45
C ALA A 355 -0.10 -13.47 9.49
N GLU A 356 0.52 -13.69 10.66
CA GLU A 356 1.98 -13.71 10.85
C GLU A 356 2.60 -15.07 10.49
N LEU A 357 1.79 -16.10 10.25
CA LEU A 357 2.24 -17.45 9.94
C LEU A 357 3.14 -17.47 8.69
N ARG A 358 4.29 -18.12 8.82
CA ARG A 358 5.26 -18.33 7.74
C ARG A 358 5.29 -19.80 7.36
N VAL A 359 5.02 -20.08 6.10
CA VAL A 359 5.03 -21.43 5.52
C VAL A 359 6.15 -21.53 4.51
N ALA A 360 6.89 -22.64 4.47
CA ALA A 360 7.90 -22.90 3.46
C ALA A 360 7.55 -24.15 2.63
N VAL A 361 7.67 -24.04 1.31
CA VAL A 361 7.52 -25.17 0.36
C VAL A 361 8.77 -25.22 -0.52
N MET A 362 9.64 -26.20 -0.26
CA MET A 362 10.94 -26.31 -0.91
C MET A 362 11.03 -27.55 -1.79
N GLY A 363 11.74 -27.43 -2.92
CA GLY A 363 11.78 -28.47 -3.96
C GLY A 363 12.99 -29.42 -3.91
N CYS A 364 13.90 -29.33 -2.92
CA CYS A 364 15.01 -30.28 -2.76
C CYS A 364 15.59 -30.23 -1.35
N VAL A 365 16.40 -31.25 -1.01
CA VAL A 365 17.00 -31.37 0.33
C VAL A 365 18.21 -30.44 0.56
N VAL A 366 18.70 -29.69 -0.46
CA VAL A 366 19.90 -28.86 -0.32
C VAL A 366 19.61 -27.62 0.55
N ASN A 367 18.65 -26.79 0.14
CA ASN A 367 18.23 -25.63 0.93
C ASN A 367 16.92 -25.89 1.71
N GLY A 368 16.16 -26.90 1.27
CA GLY A 368 14.83 -27.18 1.79
C GLY A 368 14.77 -27.32 3.32
N PRO A 369 15.59 -28.19 3.95
CA PRO A 369 15.59 -28.33 5.39
C PRO A 369 15.96 -27.04 6.16
N GLY A 370 16.88 -26.24 5.62
CA GLY A 370 17.27 -24.95 6.19
C GLY A 370 16.12 -23.96 6.20
N GLU A 371 15.56 -23.68 5.04
CA GLU A 371 14.43 -22.75 4.87
C GLU A 371 13.18 -23.23 5.62
N SER A 372 12.88 -24.53 5.58
CA SER A 372 11.75 -25.10 6.30
C SER A 372 11.87 -24.98 7.81
N LYS A 373 13.10 -24.96 8.37
CA LYS A 373 13.34 -24.73 9.81
C LYS A 373 13.20 -23.27 10.21
N HIS A 374 13.39 -22.33 9.29
CA HIS A 374 13.19 -20.89 9.55
C HIS A 374 11.73 -20.45 9.43
N ALA A 375 10.87 -21.26 8.79
CA ALA A 375 9.44 -21.06 8.77
C ALA A 375 8.78 -21.64 10.05
N ASP A 376 7.56 -21.24 10.32
CA ASP A 376 6.77 -21.81 11.43
C ASP A 376 6.36 -23.25 11.11
N ILE A 377 5.98 -23.52 9.86
CA ILE A 377 5.81 -24.86 9.30
C ILE A 377 6.38 -24.89 7.88
N GLY A 378 7.17 -25.92 7.56
CA GLY A 378 7.78 -26.04 6.23
C GLY A 378 7.93 -27.46 5.78
N ILE A 379 7.84 -27.69 4.48
CA ILE A 379 8.04 -28.97 3.82
C ILE A 379 9.17 -28.89 2.79
N SER A 380 9.95 -29.96 2.70
CA SER A 380 11.03 -30.11 1.72
C SER A 380 10.71 -31.30 0.85
N LEU A 381 10.35 -31.05 -0.41
CA LEU A 381 10.13 -32.13 -1.38
C LEU A 381 11.48 -32.72 -1.85
N PRO A 382 11.51 -33.97 -2.31
CA PRO A 382 12.69 -34.54 -2.91
C PRO A 382 13.01 -33.88 -4.26
N GLY A 383 14.28 -33.62 -4.50
CA GLY A 383 14.79 -33.22 -5.82
C GLY A 383 14.91 -34.40 -6.76
N SER A 384 15.38 -34.11 -8.00
CA SER A 384 15.60 -35.15 -9.01
C SER A 384 16.65 -36.16 -8.56
N GLY A 385 16.27 -37.45 -8.55
CA GLY A 385 17.13 -38.55 -8.09
C GLY A 385 17.25 -38.70 -6.57
N GLU A 386 16.53 -37.93 -5.78
CA GLU A 386 16.45 -38.08 -4.33
C GLU A 386 15.36 -39.12 -3.95
N GLU A 387 15.47 -39.69 -2.74
CA GLU A 387 14.42 -40.59 -2.24
C GLU A 387 13.07 -39.82 -2.14
N PRO A 388 11.94 -40.46 -2.49
CA PRO A 388 10.62 -39.83 -2.49
C PRO A 388 10.09 -39.64 -1.04
N ARG A 389 10.78 -38.79 -0.28
CA ARG A 389 10.49 -38.43 1.11
C ARG A 389 10.42 -36.93 1.26
N ALA A 390 9.35 -36.44 1.86
CA ALA A 390 9.12 -35.03 2.10
C ALA A 390 9.10 -34.75 3.63
N PRO A 391 10.25 -34.41 4.24
CA PRO A 391 10.31 -34.02 5.64
C PRO A 391 9.56 -32.72 5.87
N VAL A 392 8.73 -32.70 6.93
CA VAL A 392 8.00 -31.52 7.42
C VAL A 392 8.62 -31.07 8.73
N TYR A 393 8.91 -29.79 8.80
CA TYR A 393 9.45 -29.13 9.97
C TYR A 393 8.37 -28.22 10.60
N VAL A 394 8.28 -28.25 11.92
CA VAL A 394 7.38 -27.43 12.72
C VAL A 394 8.20 -26.78 13.83
N ASP A 395 8.15 -25.46 13.95
CA ASP A 395 8.93 -24.68 14.92
C ASP A 395 10.42 -25.07 14.92
N GLY A 396 10.99 -25.23 13.71
CA GLY A 396 12.40 -25.55 13.49
C GLY A 396 12.78 -27.03 13.71
N LYS A 397 11.86 -27.91 14.09
CA LYS A 397 12.12 -29.34 14.38
C LYS A 397 11.45 -30.24 13.35
N LEU A 398 12.10 -31.33 12.99
CA LEU A 398 11.50 -32.38 12.16
C LEU A 398 10.29 -32.96 12.90
N ALA A 399 9.10 -32.83 12.33
CA ALA A 399 7.86 -33.32 12.90
C ALA A 399 7.46 -34.68 12.31
N VAL A 400 7.45 -34.78 10.98
CA VAL A 400 7.04 -35.98 10.25
C VAL A 400 7.70 -36.02 8.88
N THR A 401 7.77 -37.17 8.25
CA THR A 401 8.18 -37.35 6.86
C THR A 401 7.02 -37.92 6.06
N LEU A 402 6.48 -37.13 5.13
CA LEU A 402 5.40 -37.52 4.23
C LEU A 402 5.94 -38.32 3.04
N LYS A 403 5.09 -39.18 2.45
CA LYS A 403 5.43 -40.03 1.30
C LYS A 403 4.22 -40.25 0.41
N GLY A 404 4.51 -40.53 -0.88
CA GLY A 404 3.49 -40.93 -1.86
C GLY A 404 2.60 -39.76 -2.35
N ASP A 405 1.50 -40.12 -2.99
CA ASP A 405 0.66 -39.17 -3.77
C ASP A 405 -0.25 -38.27 -2.89
N THR A 406 -0.22 -38.44 -1.56
CA THR A 406 -1.07 -37.69 -0.65
C THR A 406 -0.37 -36.53 0.04
N ILE A 407 0.88 -36.26 -0.31
CA ILE A 407 1.73 -35.22 0.34
C ILE A 407 1.02 -33.86 0.44
N ALA A 408 0.42 -33.39 -0.64
CA ALA A 408 -0.26 -32.06 -0.65
C ALA A 408 -1.43 -32.02 0.35
N ARG A 409 -2.28 -33.04 0.33
CA ARG A 409 -3.43 -33.14 1.25
C ARG A 409 -2.98 -33.29 2.71
N ASP A 410 -1.98 -34.12 2.95
CA ASP A 410 -1.49 -34.37 4.31
C ASP A 410 -0.76 -33.16 4.87
N PHE A 411 -0.03 -32.41 4.04
CA PHE A 411 0.58 -31.15 4.45
C PHE A 411 -0.47 -30.06 4.73
N ALA A 412 -1.53 -29.94 3.91
CA ALA A 412 -2.62 -29.00 4.17
C ALA A 412 -3.33 -29.31 5.51
N ARG A 413 -3.53 -30.62 5.84
CA ARG A 413 -4.08 -31.02 7.13
C ARG A 413 -3.15 -30.65 8.29
N LEU A 414 -1.84 -30.89 8.17
CA LEU A 414 -0.86 -30.49 9.18
C LEU A 414 -0.82 -28.97 9.38
N LEU A 415 -1.01 -28.20 8.31
CA LEU A 415 -1.10 -26.74 8.36
C LEU A 415 -2.34 -26.31 9.15
N ASP A 416 -3.51 -26.89 8.88
CA ASP A 416 -4.73 -26.61 9.64
C ASP A 416 -4.54 -26.97 11.14
N GLU A 417 -4.01 -28.16 11.45
CA GLU A 417 -3.72 -28.59 12.83
C GLU A 417 -2.72 -27.65 13.53
N TYR A 418 -1.71 -27.16 12.81
CA TYR A 418 -0.75 -26.19 13.34
C TYR A 418 -1.41 -24.87 13.68
N VAL A 419 -2.26 -24.35 12.80
CA VAL A 419 -3.01 -23.09 13.03
C VAL A 419 -3.90 -23.21 14.26
N GLU A 420 -4.71 -24.29 14.34
CA GLU A 420 -5.59 -24.55 15.49
C GLU A 420 -4.82 -24.63 16.81
N LYS A 421 -3.62 -25.25 16.81
CA LYS A 421 -2.80 -25.40 18.02
C LYS A 421 -2.04 -24.13 18.39
N ARG A 422 -1.44 -23.44 17.41
CA ARG A 422 -0.52 -22.32 17.64
C ARG A 422 -1.24 -21.02 17.96
N TYR A 423 -2.37 -20.82 17.31
CA TYR A 423 -3.16 -19.59 17.38
C TYR A 423 -4.52 -19.79 18.09
N ALA A 424 -4.68 -20.90 18.84
CA ALA A 424 -5.82 -21.07 19.72
C ALA A 424 -5.95 -19.82 20.62
N ALA A 425 -7.17 -19.34 20.79
CA ALA A 425 -7.44 -18.29 21.77
C ALA A 425 -6.90 -18.77 23.13
N LYS A 426 -6.03 -18.00 23.74
CA LYS A 426 -5.64 -18.26 25.13
C LYS A 426 -6.82 -17.82 25.99
N ASP A 427 -7.46 -18.78 26.64
CA ASP A 427 -8.47 -18.55 27.68
C ASP A 427 -7.95 -17.61 28.76
#